data_d88be29d204ef34fc8a733425a50c40a
#
_entry.id   d88be29d204ef34fc8a733425a50c40a
#
_cell.length_a   1.000
_cell.length_b   1.000
_cell.length_c   1.000
_cell.angle_alpha   90.00
_cell.angle_beta   90.00
_cell.angle_gamma   90.00
#
_symmetry.space_group_name_H-M   'P 1'
#
loop_
_entity.id
_entity.type
_entity.pdbx_description
1 polymer ?
#
loop_
_entity_poly.entity_id
_entity_poly.type
_entity_poly.pdbx_seq_one_letter_code
_entity_poly.pdbx_strand_id
1 'polypeptide(L)'
;MRRLLISALLLCSAPVSAQHLAPEDYIFPLRDVAGLYSANFGEMRPNHFHSGIDIKTDGVTGKPVLATADGYISRIAVTPGGYGRAIYITHPNGTTSVYGHLSKFRDDIEKYVHEERYRTRRNSINLYPSADRFPLKQGEQFAWSGNTGSSAGPHLHFEIRDSRTQRTLNTISSGVIRTRDDIPPRLVKLYYVEVDSVRGVPVHARPRPVELVEKTPGRYALKQEGALSVGGRGYFILEATDRKNDVSNTFGLWRIREFADEDPIFELRIDGFAFDQTRYCNAVTHYPMQVASRNEVIRLTRLDGCIDDFYPVLKNQALLTPSEGQSQQIRIEAEDDSGN
;
A
#
# COMPACT_ATOMS: atom_id res chain seq x y z
N MET A 1 43.79 -19.60 -34.27
CA MET A 1 42.41 -19.85 -33.88
C MET A 1 42.36 -20.08 -32.39
N ARG A 2 41.96 -19.07 -31.60
CA ARG A 2 41.82 -19.15 -30.15
C ARG A 2 40.34 -19.34 -29.82
N ARG A 3 39.98 -20.46 -29.21
CA ARG A 3 38.63 -20.75 -28.71
C ARG A 3 38.57 -20.36 -27.24
N LEU A 4 37.71 -19.40 -26.90
CA LEU A 4 37.32 -19.07 -25.54
C LEU A 4 36.06 -19.91 -25.19
N LEU A 5 36.18 -20.77 -24.19
CA LEU A 5 35.06 -21.40 -23.53
C LEU A 5 34.59 -20.44 -22.43
N ILE A 6 33.42 -19.84 -22.60
CA ILE A 6 32.75 -19.07 -21.57
C ILE A 6 31.76 -20.01 -20.88
N SER A 7 32.06 -20.42 -19.64
CA SER A 7 31.10 -21.11 -18.79
C SER A 7 30.21 -20.04 -18.13
N ALA A 8 28.97 -19.93 -18.60
CA ALA A 8 27.96 -19.15 -17.95
C ALA A 8 27.46 -19.86 -16.69
N LEU A 9 27.80 -19.35 -15.52
CA LEU A 9 27.23 -19.77 -14.24
C LEU A 9 25.82 -19.16 -14.17
N LEU A 10 24.78 -19.95 -14.49
CA LEU A 10 23.40 -19.57 -14.19
C LEU A 10 23.19 -19.62 -12.67
N LEU A 11 23.28 -18.47 -12.03
CA LEU A 11 22.69 -18.28 -10.71
C LEU A 11 21.16 -18.34 -10.89
N CYS A 12 20.56 -19.50 -10.65
CA CYS A 12 19.13 -19.61 -10.40
C CYS A 12 18.81 -18.82 -9.13
N SER A 13 18.41 -17.57 -9.30
CA SER A 13 17.64 -16.87 -8.26
C SER A 13 16.31 -17.62 -8.15
N ALA A 14 16.14 -18.41 -7.10
CA ALA A 14 14.84 -18.95 -6.74
C ALA A 14 13.87 -17.76 -6.65
N PRO A 15 12.66 -17.82 -7.27
CA PRO A 15 11.67 -16.79 -7.05
C PRO A 15 11.46 -16.70 -5.55
N VAL A 16 11.59 -15.50 -4.98
CA VAL A 16 11.13 -15.23 -3.61
C VAL A 16 9.63 -15.50 -3.64
N SER A 17 9.24 -16.70 -3.16
CA SER A 17 7.84 -17.05 -2.99
C SER A 17 7.24 -15.94 -2.15
N ALA A 18 6.26 -15.21 -2.70
CA ALA A 18 5.49 -14.26 -1.94
C ALA A 18 4.93 -15.04 -0.73
N GLN A 19 5.29 -14.62 0.49
CA GLN A 19 4.83 -15.29 1.69
C GLN A 19 3.31 -15.18 1.71
N HIS A 20 2.64 -16.30 1.52
CA HIS A 20 1.19 -16.34 1.49
C HIS A 20 0.71 -16.22 2.94
N LEU A 21 0.06 -15.11 3.27
CA LEU A 21 -0.58 -14.97 4.58
C LEU A 21 -1.74 -15.96 4.65
N ALA A 22 -1.80 -16.76 5.71
CA ALA A 22 -2.92 -17.63 6.01
C ALA A 22 -3.91 -16.86 6.91
N PRO A 23 -5.08 -16.46 6.41
CA PRO A 23 -6.02 -15.62 7.18
C PRO A 23 -6.44 -16.24 8.51
N GLU A 24 -6.50 -17.57 8.59
CA GLU A 24 -6.87 -18.34 9.77
C GLU A 24 -5.86 -18.23 10.93
N ASP A 25 -4.62 -17.83 10.63
CA ASP A 25 -3.59 -17.64 11.65
C ASP A 25 -3.83 -16.39 12.51
N TYR A 26 -4.72 -15.48 12.09
CA TYR A 26 -4.85 -14.17 12.71
C TYR A 26 -6.26 -13.86 13.17
N ILE A 27 -6.33 -13.05 14.25
CA ILE A 27 -7.57 -12.43 14.70
C ILE A 27 -7.47 -10.91 14.55
N PHE A 28 -8.63 -10.23 14.61
CA PHE A 28 -8.69 -8.78 14.59
C PHE A 28 -7.94 -8.18 15.80
N PRO A 29 -7.06 -7.17 15.62
CA PRO A 29 -6.11 -6.73 16.65
C PRO A 29 -6.71 -5.82 17.73
N LEU A 30 -8.00 -5.46 17.64
CA LEU A 30 -8.71 -4.61 18.60
C LEU A 30 -9.97 -5.29 19.11
N ARG A 31 -10.35 -4.98 20.34
CA ARG A 31 -11.64 -5.32 20.93
C ARG A 31 -12.46 -4.08 21.20
N ASP A 32 -13.77 -4.22 21.26
CA ASP A 32 -14.74 -3.18 21.60
C ASP A 32 -14.73 -2.00 20.59
N VAL A 33 -14.61 -2.32 19.30
CA VAL A 33 -14.68 -1.39 18.17
C VAL A 33 -15.53 -1.95 17.03
N ALA A 34 -16.05 -1.08 16.18
CA ALA A 34 -16.89 -1.47 15.05
C ALA A 34 -16.12 -2.15 13.88
N GLY A 35 -14.79 -2.22 13.93
CA GLY A 35 -13.99 -2.81 12.85
C GLY A 35 -13.88 -1.94 11.60
N LEU A 36 -14.04 -0.63 11.75
CA LEU A 36 -13.98 0.35 10.67
C LEU A 36 -12.54 0.89 10.49
N TYR A 37 -12.25 1.38 9.28
CA TYR A 37 -10.93 1.88 8.92
C TYR A 37 -10.96 3.38 8.61
N SER A 38 -9.82 4.03 8.74
CA SER A 38 -9.61 5.42 8.32
C SER A 38 -8.58 5.55 7.19
N ALA A 39 -7.76 4.50 6.96
CA ALA A 39 -6.83 4.41 5.83
C ALA A 39 -6.52 2.94 5.53
N ASN A 40 -6.23 2.64 4.26
CA ASN A 40 -5.86 1.31 3.80
C ASN A 40 -4.36 1.18 3.49
N PHE A 41 -3.93 -0.06 3.21
CA PHE A 41 -2.57 -0.38 2.83
C PHE A 41 -2.24 0.19 1.44
N GLY A 42 -1.04 0.73 1.26
CA GLY A 42 -0.60 1.26 -0.02
C GLY A 42 -1.17 2.63 -0.38
N GLU A 43 -2.07 3.21 0.44
CA GLU A 43 -2.57 4.57 0.24
C GLU A 43 -1.42 5.55 0.06
N MET A 44 -1.52 6.39 -0.96
CA MET A 44 -0.45 7.33 -1.33
C MET A 44 -0.48 8.55 -0.43
N ARG A 45 0.51 8.65 0.44
CA ARG A 45 0.73 9.81 1.31
C ARG A 45 1.87 10.68 0.77
N PRO A 46 2.07 11.91 1.27
CA PRO A 46 3.23 12.72 0.88
C PRO A 46 4.54 11.95 1.13
N ASN A 47 5.26 11.63 0.05
CA ASN A 47 6.56 10.94 0.04
C ASN A 47 6.60 9.49 0.53
N HIS A 48 5.49 8.81 0.75
CA HIS A 48 5.51 7.39 1.12
C HIS A 48 4.16 6.71 0.88
N PHE A 49 4.19 5.39 0.68
CA PHE A 49 3.01 4.55 0.77
C PHE A 49 2.67 4.29 2.25
N HIS A 50 1.40 4.20 2.57
CA HIS A 50 0.95 3.75 3.88
C HIS A 50 1.28 2.27 4.09
N SER A 51 2.07 1.97 5.13
CA SER A 51 2.66 0.64 5.36
C SER A 51 1.74 -0.36 6.06
N GLY A 52 0.54 0.05 6.42
CA GLY A 52 -0.43 -0.77 7.14
C GLY A 52 -1.86 -0.33 6.89
N ILE A 53 -2.71 -0.59 7.86
CA ILE A 53 -4.08 -0.08 7.92
C ILE A 53 -4.26 0.74 9.19
N ASP A 54 -5.09 1.77 9.12
CA ASP A 54 -5.46 2.57 10.29
C ASP A 54 -6.87 2.19 10.74
N ILE A 55 -6.97 1.50 11.89
CA ILE A 55 -8.23 1.00 12.44
C ILE A 55 -8.82 2.05 13.38
N LYS A 56 -10.07 2.43 13.13
CA LYS A 56 -10.79 3.40 13.96
C LYS A 56 -11.02 2.88 15.39
N THR A 57 -10.89 3.77 16.34
CA THR A 57 -11.11 3.51 17.77
C THR A 57 -12.25 4.38 18.32
N ASP A 58 -13.27 4.65 17.49
CA ASP A 58 -14.44 5.47 17.82
C ASP A 58 -14.09 6.90 18.26
N GLY A 59 -12.95 7.43 17.81
CA GLY A 59 -12.45 8.76 18.17
C GLY A 59 -11.85 8.86 19.57
N VAL A 60 -11.65 7.72 20.27
CA VAL A 60 -11.11 7.69 21.64
C VAL A 60 -9.82 6.86 21.73
N THR A 61 -9.02 7.14 22.73
CA THR A 61 -7.88 6.30 23.12
C THR A 61 -8.30 5.25 24.14
N GLY A 62 -7.48 4.22 24.36
CA GLY A 62 -7.68 3.27 25.45
C GLY A 62 -8.47 2.02 25.07
N LYS A 63 -8.74 1.77 23.77
CA LYS A 63 -9.32 0.49 23.35
C LYS A 63 -8.30 -0.63 23.53
N PRO A 64 -8.71 -1.83 23.99
CA PRO A 64 -7.81 -2.97 24.19
C PRO A 64 -7.17 -3.42 22.88
N VAL A 65 -5.83 -3.51 22.85
CA VAL A 65 -5.05 -4.03 21.72
C VAL A 65 -4.62 -5.45 22.02
N LEU A 66 -4.92 -6.36 21.10
CA LEU A 66 -4.75 -7.80 21.23
C LEU A 66 -3.63 -8.30 20.32
N ALA A 67 -2.90 -9.33 20.78
CA ALA A 67 -2.01 -10.08 19.93
C ALA A 67 -2.81 -10.79 18.82
N THR A 68 -2.56 -10.45 17.57
CA THR A 68 -3.31 -10.99 16.42
C THR A 68 -3.04 -12.48 16.18
N ALA A 69 -1.90 -12.99 16.65
CA ALA A 69 -1.51 -14.40 16.62
C ALA A 69 -0.57 -14.71 17.80
N ASP A 70 -0.34 -15.99 18.08
CA ASP A 70 0.72 -16.43 19.03
C ASP A 70 2.07 -15.86 18.65
N GLY A 71 2.91 -15.49 19.62
CA GLY A 71 4.25 -15.00 19.36
C GLY A 71 4.93 -14.41 20.58
N TYR A 72 5.90 -13.53 20.36
CA TYR A 72 6.58 -12.81 21.43
C TYR A 72 6.90 -11.38 21.00
N ILE A 73 6.98 -10.46 21.95
CA ILE A 73 7.38 -9.07 21.67
C ILE A 73 8.86 -9.05 21.32
N SER A 74 9.16 -8.83 20.06
CA SER A 74 10.53 -8.77 19.52
C SER A 74 11.11 -7.35 19.51
N ARG A 75 10.24 -6.31 19.50
CA ARG A 75 10.68 -4.91 19.56
C ARG A 75 9.65 -4.04 20.25
N ILE A 76 10.11 -3.09 21.07
CA ILE A 76 9.32 -2.03 21.67
C ILE A 76 9.95 -0.69 21.28
N ALA A 77 9.19 0.19 20.66
CA ALA A 77 9.63 1.53 20.28
C ALA A 77 8.85 2.61 21.04
N VAL A 78 9.55 3.63 21.51
CA VAL A 78 8.95 4.86 22.03
C VAL A 78 9.67 6.04 21.40
N THR A 79 8.99 6.75 20.51
CA THR A 79 9.54 7.87 19.73
C THR A 79 8.57 9.06 19.75
N PRO A 80 9.06 10.30 19.61
CA PRO A 80 8.18 11.48 19.58
C PRO A 80 7.40 11.59 18.27
N GLY A 81 7.86 10.94 17.17
CA GLY A 81 7.25 10.94 15.86
C GLY A 81 7.07 9.53 15.31
N GLY A 82 6.68 9.39 14.05
CA GLY A 82 6.42 8.11 13.40
C GLY A 82 5.33 7.33 14.12
N TYR A 83 5.56 6.07 14.42
CA TYR A 83 4.61 5.20 15.16
C TYR A 83 4.41 5.58 16.63
N GLY A 84 5.17 6.53 17.18
CA GLY A 84 5.06 6.90 18.58
C GLY A 84 5.46 5.76 19.53
N ARG A 85 4.50 5.29 20.32
CA ARG A 85 4.63 4.07 21.12
C ARG A 85 4.17 2.90 20.26
N ALA A 86 5.08 1.97 20.00
CA ALA A 86 4.80 0.83 19.14
C ALA A 86 5.36 -0.47 19.70
N ILE A 87 4.65 -1.57 19.41
CA ILE A 87 5.06 -2.95 19.70
C ILE A 87 5.12 -3.75 18.40
N TYR A 88 6.13 -4.61 18.31
CA TYR A 88 6.34 -5.58 17.24
C TYR A 88 6.28 -6.97 17.86
N ILE A 89 5.43 -7.84 17.32
CA ILE A 89 5.29 -9.23 17.77
C ILE A 89 5.72 -10.13 16.63
N THR A 90 6.74 -10.95 16.88
CA THR A 90 7.21 -11.97 15.93
C THR A 90 6.45 -13.26 16.16
N HIS A 91 5.91 -13.82 15.08
CA HIS A 91 5.05 -15.01 15.07
C HIS A 91 5.79 -16.25 14.55
N PRO A 92 5.41 -17.47 14.97
CA PRO A 92 6.02 -18.72 14.51
C PRO A 92 5.91 -18.97 13.00
N ASN A 93 4.89 -18.38 12.33
CA ASN A 93 4.66 -18.50 10.89
C ASN A 93 5.60 -17.61 10.04
N GLY A 94 6.61 -16.97 10.65
CA GLY A 94 7.60 -16.15 9.96
C GLY A 94 7.15 -14.72 9.67
N THR A 95 6.06 -14.26 10.29
CA THR A 95 5.59 -12.88 10.17
C THR A 95 5.84 -12.08 11.46
N THR A 96 5.75 -10.76 11.34
CA THR A 96 5.80 -9.81 12.46
C THR A 96 4.62 -8.86 12.34
N SER A 97 3.78 -8.79 13.37
CA SER A 97 2.75 -7.76 13.47
C SER A 97 3.28 -6.51 14.16
N VAL A 98 2.84 -5.33 13.69
CA VAL A 98 3.24 -4.03 14.23
C VAL A 98 2.01 -3.26 14.66
N TYR A 99 2.06 -2.71 15.86
CA TYR A 99 0.98 -1.95 16.47
C TYR A 99 1.50 -0.56 16.84
N GLY A 100 1.03 0.47 16.17
CA GLY A 100 1.47 1.85 16.33
C GLY A 100 0.50 2.74 17.08
N HIS A 101 0.95 3.93 17.42
CA HIS A 101 0.21 5.02 18.08
C HIS A 101 -0.38 4.68 19.45
N LEU A 102 0.17 3.67 20.15
CA LEU A 102 -0.33 3.17 21.41
C LEU A 102 -0.29 4.25 22.52
N SER A 103 -1.26 4.23 23.43
CA SER A 103 -1.29 5.13 24.58
C SER A 103 -0.54 4.56 25.78
N LYS A 104 -0.71 3.26 26.04
CA LYS A 104 -0.14 2.55 27.20
C LYS A 104 0.19 1.11 26.81
N PHE A 105 1.23 0.54 27.37
CA PHE A 105 1.53 -0.88 27.36
C PHE A 105 0.99 -1.57 28.61
N ARG A 106 0.89 -2.90 28.60
CA ARG A 106 0.63 -3.70 29.81
C ARG A 106 1.67 -3.40 30.89
N ASP A 107 1.31 -3.47 32.16
CA ASP A 107 2.12 -2.94 33.27
C ASP A 107 3.51 -3.55 33.37
N ASP A 108 3.68 -4.83 33.05
CA ASP A 108 5.01 -5.49 33.02
C ASP A 108 5.90 -4.92 31.89
N ILE A 109 5.32 -4.68 30.72
CA ILE A 109 6.02 -4.06 29.58
C ILE A 109 6.32 -2.58 29.89
N GLU A 110 5.37 -1.87 30.46
CA GLU A 110 5.54 -0.46 30.84
C GLU A 110 6.68 -0.29 31.85
N LYS A 111 6.73 -1.19 32.85
CA LYS A 111 7.81 -1.22 33.84
C LYS A 111 9.17 -1.41 33.17
N TYR A 112 9.30 -2.36 32.26
CA TYR A 112 10.53 -2.60 31.51
C TYR A 112 10.96 -1.38 30.69
N VAL A 113 10.03 -0.78 29.98
CA VAL A 113 10.29 0.44 29.19
C VAL A 113 10.77 1.59 30.09
N HIS A 114 10.15 1.75 31.24
CA HIS A 114 10.50 2.79 32.21
C HIS A 114 11.92 2.56 32.76
N GLU A 115 12.23 1.36 33.22
CA GLU A 115 13.56 0.99 33.73
C GLU A 115 14.65 1.26 32.69
N GLU A 116 14.44 0.86 31.44
CA GLU A 116 15.39 1.06 30.35
C GLU A 116 15.57 2.54 29.99
N ARG A 117 14.51 3.36 30.03
CA ARG A 117 14.60 4.81 29.83
C ARG A 117 15.44 5.45 30.93
N TYR A 118 15.22 5.08 32.18
CA TYR A 118 16.04 5.58 33.31
C TYR A 118 17.48 5.15 33.19
N ARG A 119 17.74 3.86 32.93
CA ARG A 119 19.08 3.32 32.78
C ARG A 119 19.88 4.01 31.66
N THR A 120 19.23 4.26 30.52
CA THR A 120 19.88 4.88 29.34
C THR A 120 19.82 6.41 29.34
N ARG A 121 19.02 7.03 30.22
CA ARG A 121 18.73 8.47 30.26
C ARG A 121 18.21 8.99 28.92
N ARG A 122 17.39 8.20 28.21
CA ARG A 122 16.83 8.54 26.89
C ARG A 122 15.30 8.55 26.94
N ASN A 123 14.70 9.58 26.36
CA ASN A 123 13.25 9.66 26.19
C ASN A 123 12.78 8.84 24.99
N SER A 124 13.58 8.76 23.93
CA SER A 124 13.33 7.94 22.74
C SER A 124 14.16 6.67 22.82
N ILE A 125 13.52 5.52 22.73
CA ILE A 125 14.16 4.21 22.85
C ILE A 125 13.62 3.21 21.83
N ASN A 126 14.49 2.25 21.48
CA ASN A 126 14.15 1.02 20.81
C ASN A 126 14.74 -0.14 21.61
N LEU A 127 13.89 -1.02 22.08
CA LEU A 127 14.25 -2.18 22.90
C LEU A 127 13.98 -3.45 22.12
N TYR A 128 14.85 -4.43 22.29
CA TYR A 128 14.76 -5.75 21.67
C TYR A 128 14.84 -6.81 22.76
N PRO A 129 13.73 -7.10 23.46
CA PRO A 129 13.70 -8.12 24.50
C PRO A 129 13.96 -9.50 23.92
N SER A 130 14.49 -10.42 24.74
CA SER A 130 14.61 -11.83 24.39
C SER A 130 13.24 -12.47 24.19
N ALA A 131 13.17 -13.53 23.38
CA ALA A 131 11.91 -14.17 23.00
C ALA A 131 11.09 -14.73 24.18
N ASP A 132 11.76 -15.12 25.24
CA ASP A 132 11.18 -15.64 26.48
C ASP A 132 10.68 -14.57 27.45
N ARG A 133 11.01 -13.29 27.21
CA ARG A 133 10.68 -12.23 28.15
C ARG A 133 9.20 -11.84 28.13
N PHE A 134 8.60 -11.72 26.95
CA PHE A 134 7.21 -11.32 26.76
C PHE A 134 6.54 -12.21 25.71
N PRO A 135 6.34 -13.51 26.03
CA PRO A 135 5.52 -14.37 25.18
C PRO A 135 4.06 -13.91 25.25
N LEU A 136 3.34 -14.05 24.14
CA LEU A 136 1.94 -13.68 24.01
C LEU A 136 1.16 -14.78 23.30
N LYS A 137 -0.06 -15.02 23.78
CA LYS A 137 -1.04 -15.85 23.10
C LYS A 137 -1.95 -15.01 22.24
N GLN A 138 -2.44 -15.60 21.16
CA GLN A 138 -3.47 -14.97 20.32
C GLN A 138 -4.66 -14.51 21.19
N GLY A 139 -5.11 -13.27 21.00
CA GLY A 139 -6.18 -12.66 21.79
C GLY A 139 -5.76 -12.10 23.15
N GLU A 140 -4.50 -12.28 23.56
CA GLU A 140 -3.98 -11.70 24.79
C GLU A 140 -3.79 -10.18 24.64
N GLN A 141 -4.36 -9.44 25.59
CA GLN A 141 -4.21 -7.99 25.61
C GLN A 141 -2.82 -7.59 26.14
N PHE A 142 -2.11 -6.75 25.39
CA PHE A 142 -0.78 -6.28 25.76
C PHE A 142 -0.63 -4.76 25.77
N ALA A 143 -1.63 -4.01 25.24
CA ALA A 143 -1.57 -2.56 25.12
C ALA A 143 -2.96 -1.94 25.01
N TRP A 144 -2.98 -0.61 24.91
CA TRP A 144 -4.17 0.20 24.63
C TRP A 144 -3.91 1.14 23.46
N SER A 145 -4.92 1.30 22.60
CA SER A 145 -4.89 2.23 21.47
C SER A 145 -4.71 3.68 21.93
N GLY A 146 -4.15 4.50 21.05
CA GLY A 146 -3.81 5.86 21.44
C GLY A 146 -3.78 6.84 20.27
N ASN A 147 -2.91 7.85 20.42
CA ASN A 147 -2.69 8.93 19.46
C ASN A 147 -1.26 9.46 19.57
N THR A 148 -0.27 8.59 19.85
CA THR A 148 1.13 9.00 20.02
C THR A 148 1.87 9.02 18.67
N GLY A 149 2.99 9.73 18.62
CA GLY A 149 3.78 9.86 17.38
C GLY A 149 3.16 10.81 16.37
N SER A 150 3.32 10.50 15.08
CA SER A 150 2.79 11.31 13.96
C SER A 150 1.36 10.90 13.62
N SER A 151 0.43 11.08 14.54
CA SER A 151 -0.97 10.73 14.39
C SER A 151 -1.86 11.98 14.48
N ALA A 152 -2.85 12.09 13.58
CA ALA A 152 -3.79 13.21 13.54
C ALA A 152 -5.03 13.02 14.43
N GLY A 153 -5.26 11.81 14.95
CA GLY A 153 -6.40 11.46 15.79
C GLY A 153 -6.33 10.03 16.30
N PRO A 154 -7.13 9.65 17.32
CA PRO A 154 -7.09 8.32 17.91
C PRO A 154 -7.41 7.21 16.90
N HIS A 155 -6.47 6.27 16.70
CA HIS A 155 -6.60 5.06 15.89
C HIS A 155 -5.53 4.04 16.28
N LEU A 156 -5.63 2.84 15.77
CA LEU A 156 -4.56 1.85 15.79
C LEU A 156 -3.98 1.72 14.38
N HIS A 157 -2.70 2.06 14.22
CA HIS A 157 -1.95 1.68 13.03
C HIS A 157 -1.51 0.22 13.17
N PHE A 158 -1.86 -0.62 12.19
CA PHE A 158 -1.59 -2.06 12.21
C PHE A 158 -0.94 -2.56 10.93
N GLU A 159 0.13 -3.36 11.07
CA GLU A 159 0.83 -3.96 9.94
C GLU A 159 1.10 -5.44 10.17
N ILE A 160 1.22 -6.19 9.08
CA ILE A 160 1.90 -7.49 9.02
C ILE A 160 3.12 -7.34 8.12
N ARG A 161 4.24 -7.91 8.55
CA ARG A 161 5.51 -7.92 7.82
C ARG A 161 6.07 -9.33 7.70
N ASP A 162 6.82 -9.58 6.65
CA ASP A 162 7.76 -10.70 6.64
C ASP A 162 8.85 -10.46 7.70
N SER A 163 9.05 -11.40 8.62
CA SER A 163 9.99 -11.20 9.74
C SER A 163 11.43 -11.07 9.31
N ARG A 164 11.83 -11.75 8.22
CA ARG A 164 13.21 -11.78 7.73
C ARG A 164 13.56 -10.51 6.93
N THR A 165 12.69 -10.09 6.05
CA THR A 165 12.94 -8.96 5.13
C THR A 165 12.40 -7.64 5.64
N GLN A 166 11.49 -7.68 6.62
CA GLN A 166 10.70 -6.54 7.10
C GLN A 166 9.84 -5.87 6.02
N ARG A 167 9.59 -6.58 4.90
CA ARG A 167 8.67 -6.15 3.86
C ARG A 167 7.25 -6.14 4.44
N THR A 168 6.55 -5.04 4.27
CA THR A 168 5.14 -4.91 4.68
C THR A 168 4.24 -5.66 3.70
N LEU A 169 3.12 -6.20 4.19
CA LEU A 169 2.20 -7.03 3.44
C LEU A 169 0.78 -6.47 3.54
N ASN A 170 0.04 -6.50 2.45
CA ASN A 170 -1.34 -6.03 2.43
C ASN A 170 -2.25 -7.01 3.18
N THR A 171 -2.77 -6.58 4.32
CA THR A 171 -3.58 -7.40 5.23
C THR A 171 -5.03 -7.56 4.79
N ILE A 172 -5.56 -6.64 3.98
CA ILE A 172 -6.95 -6.70 3.49
C ILE A 172 -7.03 -7.58 2.25
N SER A 173 -6.24 -7.28 1.20
CA SER A 173 -6.26 -8.08 -0.04
C SER A 173 -5.85 -9.55 0.18
N SER A 174 -5.05 -9.83 1.22
CA SER A 174 -4.74 -11.21 1.65
C SER A 174 -5.85 -11.88 2.46
N GLY A 175 -6.90 -11.17 2.87
CA GLY A 175 -8.00 -11.68 3.68
C GLY A 175 -7.69 -11.85 5.16
N VAL A 176 -6.49 -11.48 5.64
CA VAL A 176 -6.10 -11.54 7.06
C VAL A 176 -6.98 -10.64 7.91
N ILE A 177 -7.22 -9.43 7.44
CA ILE A 177 -8.18 -8.51 8.04
C ILE A 177 -9.36 -8.37 7.08
N ARG A 178 -10.55 -8.74 7.56
CA ARG A 178 -11.77 -8.62 6.77
C ARG A 178 -12.48 -7.31 7.07
N THR A 179 -12.95 -6.66 6.01
CA THR A 179 -13.81 -5.48 6.09
C THR A 179 -15.10 -5.76 5.32
N ARG A 180 -16.19 -5.13 5.73
CA ARG A 180 -17.38 -5.09 4.89
C ARG A 180 -17.23 -3.95 3.90
N ASP A 181 -17.15 -4.31 2.63
CA ASP A 181 -17.05 -3.34 1.56
C ASP A 181 -17.68 -3.89 0.29
N ASP A 182 -18.71 -3.20 -0.18
CA ASP A 182 -19.44 -3.51 -1.41
C ASP A 182 -19.56 -2.26 -2.31
N ILE A 183 -18.72 -1.23 -2.05
CA ILE A 183 -18.73 0.03 -2.77
C ILE A 183 -17.57 0.04 -3.78
N PRO A 184 -17.83 -0.03 -5.08
CA PRO A 184 -16.76 0.00 -6.07
C PRO A 184 -16.05 1.37 -6.11
N PRO A 185 -14.77 1.39 -6.48
CA PRO A 185 -14.02 2.62 -6.70
C PRO A 185 -14.72 3.55 -7.71
N ARG A 186 -14.64 4.84 -7.46
CA ARG A 186 -15.19 5.87 -8.33
C ARG A 186 -14.10 6.52 -9.16
N LEU A 187 -14.25 6.48 -10.48
CA LEU A 187 -13.47 7.29 -11.39
C LEU A 187 -13.88 8.77 -11.25
N VAL A 188 -12.90 9.62 -11.01
CA VAL A 188 -13.09 11.09 -10.95
C VAL A 188 -12.79 11.70 -12.30
N LYS A 189 -11.60 11.41 -12.86
CA LYS A 189 -11.16 11.90 -14.17
C LYS A 189 -10.16 10.94 -14.82
N LEU A 190 -10.12 10.97 -16.13
CA LEU A 190 -9.11 10.31 -16.94
C LEU A 190 -8.41 11.37 -17.81
N TYR A 191 -7.11 11.20 -18.00
CA TYR A 191 -6.30 12.09 -18.85
C TYR A 191 -5.44 11.26 -19.78
N TYR A 192 -5.18 11.77 -20.98
CA TYR A 192 -4.18 11.23 -21.88
C TYR A 192 -2.96 12.15 -21.94
N VAL A 193 -1.77 11.56 -21.89
CA VAL A 193 -0.48 12.26 -21.96
C VAL A 193 0.27 11.76 -23.17
N GLU A 194 0.49 12.63 -24.16
CA GLU A 194 1.35 12.32 -25.29
C GLU A 194 2.82 12.34 -24.86
N VAL A 195 3.61 11.42 -25.38
CA VAL A 195 5.04 11.29 -25.10
C VAL A 195 5.81 11.41 -26.40
N ASP A 196 6.58 12.47 -26.51
CA ASP A 196 7.52 12.69 -27.62
C ASP A 196 8.95 12.29 -27.20
N SER A 197 9.88 12.42 -28.10
CA SER A 197 11.31 12.19 -27.84
C SER A 197 12.14 13.32 -28.41
N VAL A 198 12.84 14.03 -27.58
CA VAL A 198 13.80 15.06 -27.98
C VAL A 198 15.20 14.56 -27.67
N ARG A 199 16.02 14.31 -28.72
CA ARG A 199 17.37 13.75 -28.59
C ARG A 199 17.44 12.45 -27.78
N GLY A 200 16.42 11.59 -27.94
CA GLY A 200 16.33 10.31 -27.22
C GLY A 200 15.79 10.41 -25.77
N VAL A 201 15.47 11.61 -25.30
CA VAL A 201 14.89 11.81 -23.97
C VAL A 201 13.37 11.93 -24.09
N PRO A 202 12.58 11.15 -23.32
CA PRO A 202 11.13 11.29 -23.31
C PRO A 202 10.70 12.69 -22.83
N VAL A 203 9.79 13.30 -23.57
CA VAL A 203 9.15 14.57 -23.22
C VAL A 203 7.65 14.35 -23.12
N HIS A 204 7.12 14.53 -21.92
CA HIS A 204 5.70 14.35 -21.62
C HIS A 204 4.94 15.64 -21.88
N ALA A 205 3.90 15.58 -22.70
CA ALA A 205 2.99 16.69 -22.90
C ALA A 205 2.15 16.99 -21.65
N ARG A 206 1.44 18.11 -21.65
CA ARG A 206 0.47 18.38 -20.58
C ARG A 206 -0.67 17.36 -20.63
N PRO A 207 -1.13 16.83 -19.48
CA PRO A 207 -2.28 15.93 -19.43
C PRO A 207 -3.53 16.56 -20.05
N ARG A 208 -4.11 15.89 -21.04
CA ARG A 208 -5.33 16.29 -21.71
C ARG A 208 -6.51 15.51 -21.13
N PRO A 209 -7.55 16.17 -20.60
CA PRO A 209 -8.71 15.46 -20.05
C PRO A 209 -9.43 14.65 -21.12
N VAL A 210 -9.89 13.46 -20.73
CA VAL A 210 -10.73 12.58 -21.51
C VAL A 210 -12.14 12.65 -20.94
N GLU A 211 -13.08 13.18 -21.72
CA GLU A 211 -14.46 13.31 -21.25
C GLU A 211 -15.15 11.94 -21.23
N LEU A 212 -15.57 11.54 -20.03
CA LEU A 212 -16.26 10.28 -19.77
C LEU A 212 -17.67 10.53 -19.26
N VAL A 213 -18.53 9.53 -19.42
CA VAL A 213 -19.86 9.46 -18.82
C VAL A 213 -20.04 8.10 -18.14
N GLU A 214 -20.58 8.12 -16.95
CA GLU A 214 -20.96 6.90 -16.25
C GLU A 214 -22.21 6.31 -16.88
N LYS A 215 -22.14 5.08 -17.35
CA LYS A 215 -23.25 4.35 -18.01
C LYS A 215 -24.06 3.53 -17.02
N THR A 216 -23.37 2.89 -16.09
CA THR A 216 -23.94 2.20 -14.93
C THR A 216 -22.97 2.38 -13.76
N PRO A 217 -23.37 2.17 -12.51
CA PRO A 217 -22.50 2.34 -11.37
C PRO A 217 -21.13 1.66 -11.57
N GLY A 218 -20.04 2.43 -11.45
CA GLY A 218 -18.67 1.97 -11.64
C GLY A 218 -18.25 1.70 -13.10
N ARG A 219 -19.11 1.92 -14.10
CA ARG A 219 -18.80 1.70 -15.52
C ARG A 219 -18.88 2.98 -16.33
N TYR A 220 -17.78 3.34 -16.95
CA TYR A 220 -17.59 4.58 -17.69
C TYR A 220 -17.30 4.30 -19.16
N ALA A 221 -17.69 5.23 -20.02
CA ALA A 221 -17.37 5.23 -21.45
C ALA A 221 -17.08 6.66 -21.92
N LEU A 222 -16.49 6.80 -23.10
CA LEU A 222 -16.32 8.11 -23.72
C LEU A 222 -17.68 8.82 -23.81
N LYS A 223 -17.69 10.10 -23.47
CA LYS A 223 -18.87 10.95 -23.60
C LYS A 223 -19.21 11.23 -25.07
N GLN A 224 -18.18 11.40 -25.90
CA GLN A 224 -18.30 11.55 -27.34
C GLN A 224 -18.58 10.20 -28.03
N GLU A 225 -19.27 10.23 -29.14
CA GLU A 225 -19.39 9.07 -30.02
C GLU A 225 -18.06 8.81 -30.75
N GLY A 226 -17.77 7.53 -31.03
CA GLY A 226 -16.57 7.10 -31.74
C GLY A 226 -15.34 6.97 -30.82
N ALA A 227 -14.17 7.37 -31.31
CA ALA A 227 -12.89 7.16 -30.67
C ALA A 227 -12.26 8.43 -30.14
N LEU A 228 -11.39 8.30 -29.14
CA LEU A 228 -10.52 9.38 -28.70
C LEU A 228 -9.41 9.58 -29.73
N SER A 229 -9.36 10.75 -30.37
CA SER A 229 -8.25 11.10 -31.25
C SER A 229 -7.03 11.52 -30.45
N VAL A 230 -5.89 10.88 -30.75
CA VAL A 230 -4.59 11.18 -30.13
C VAL A 230 -3.56 11.49 -31.21
N GLY A 231 -2.62 12.40 -30.90
CA GLY A 231 -1.61 12.85 -31.85
C GLY A 231 -0.39 11.94 -31.95
N GLY A 232 -0.21 11.03 -31.01
CA GLY A 232 0.98 10.17 -30.96
C GLY A 232 0.93 9.15 -29.82
N ARG A 233 2.08 8.52 -29.58
CA ARG A 233 2.21 7.56 -28.46
C ARG A 233 1.99 8.29 -27.13
N GLY A 234 1.49 7.54 -26.16
CA GLY A 234 1.22 8.13 -24.84
C GLY A 234 0.67 7.12 -23.85
N TYR A 235 0.24 7.62 -22.72
CA TYR A 235 -0.31 6.83 -21.62
C TYR A 235 -1.46 7.57 -20.94
N PHE A 236 -2.23 6.85 -20.12
CA PHE A 236 -3.29 7.45 -19.33
C PHE A 236 -2.82 7.83 -17.92
N ILE A 237 -3.49 8.84 -17.36
CA ILE A 237 -3.47 9.17 -15.92
C ILE A 237 -4.89 8.99 -15.42
N LEU A 238 -5.04 8.22 -14.35
CA LEU A 238 -6.30 7.94 -13.68
C LEU A 238 -6.38 8.76 -12.38
N GLU A 239 -7.42 9.57 -12.23
CA GLU A 239 -7.80 10.18 -10.96
C GLU A 239 -9.03 9.43 -10.43
N ALA A 240 -8.88 8.78 -9.28
CA ALA A 240 -9.94 7.98 -8.69
C ALA A 240 -9.98 8.12 -7.17
N THR A 241 -11.09 7.72 -6.58
CA THR A 241 -11.29 7.61 -5.13
C THR A 241 -12.04 6.34 -4.83
N ASP A 242 -11.77 5.78 -3.67
CA ASP A 242 -12.53 4.68 -3.13
C ASP A 242 -13.21 5.07 -1.82
N ARG A 243 -14.26 4.35 -1.45
CA ARG A 243 -14.99 4.49 -0.19
C ARG A 243 -15.37 3.12 0.33
N LYS A 244 -15.42 3.00 1.65
CA LYS A 244 -15.88 1.80 2.33
C LYS A 244 -17.19 2.04 3.06
N ASN A 245 -17.96 0.96 3.29
CA ASN A 245 -19.20 1.04 4.03
C ASN A 245 -19.01 1.65 5.42
N ASP A 246 -20.00 2.42 5.85
CA ASP A 246 -20.12 3.00 7.19
C ASP A 246 -19.01 3.99 7.60
N VAL A 247 -18.19 4.46 6.64
CA VAL A 247 -17.16 5.47 6.88
C VAL A 247 -17.19 6.58 5.84
N SER A 248 -16.81 7.80 6.27
CA SER A 248 -16.74 8.97 5.39
C SER A 248 -15.35 9.17 4.75
N ASN A 249 -14.38 8.36 5.13
CA ASN A 249 -13.01 8.44 4.60
C ASN A 249 -12.97 8.06 3.11
N THR A 250 -11.96 8.59 2.42
CA THR A 250 -11.56 8.12 1.10
C THR A 250 -10.34 7.21 1.23
N PHE A 251 -10.24 6.22 0.38
CA PHE A 251 -9.21 5.20 0.38
C PHE A 251 -8.49 5.18 -0.96
N GLY A 252 -7.29 4.59 -0.96
CA GLY A 252 -6.51 4.34 -2.16
C GLY A 252 -6.96 3.09 -2.90
N LEU A 253 -6.60 3.02 -4.18
CA LEU A 253 -6.80 1.84 -5.00
C LEU A 253 -5.75 0.77 -4.68
N TRP A 254 -6.15 -0.49 -4.74
CA TRP A 254 -5.23 -1.60 -4.59
C TRP A 254 -4.60 -2.05 -5.90
N ARG A 255 -5.41 -2.12 -7.00
CA ARG A 255 -5.01 -2.67 -8.27
C ARG A 255 -5.58 -1.86 -9.44
N ILE A 256 -4.76 -1.63 -10.46
CA ILE A 256 -5.18 -1.02 -11.71
C ILE A 256 -4.63 -1.84 -12.87
N ARG A 257 -5.47 -2.17 -13.84
CA ARG A 257 -5.10 -2.89 -15.05
C ARG A 257 -5.46 -2.07 -16.29
N GLU A 258 -4.64 -2.13 -17.31
CA GLU A 258 -4.94 -1.58 -18.63
C GLU A 258 -4.73 -2.66 -19.70
N PHE A 259 -5.69 -2.75 -20.60
CA PHE A 259 -5.72 -3.66 -21.72
C PHE A 259 -5.80 -2.88 -23.02
N ALA A 260 -5.06 -3.35 -24.02
CA ALA A 260 -5.13 -2.87 -25.39
C ALA A 260 -5.54 -4.04 -26.30
N ASP A 261 -6.72 -3.96 -26.93
CA ASP A 261 -7.32 -5.05 -27.71
C ASP A 261 -7.36 -6.39 -26.95
N GLU A 262 -7.83 -6.34 -25.68
CA GLU A 262 -7.88 -7.46 -24.72
C GLU A 262 -6.49 -7.99 -24.24
N ASP A 263 -5.39 -7.49 -24.78
CA ASP A 263 -4.05 -7.83 -24.30
C ASP A 263 -3.69 -6.97 -23.07
N PRO A 264 -3.35 -7.57 -21.91
CA PRO A 264 -2.93 -6.81 -20.75
C PRO A 264 -1.56 -6.17 -21.00
N ILE A 265 -1.50 -4.85 -20.94
CA ILE A 265 -0.27 -4.06 -21.17
C ILE A 265 0.29 -3.44 -19.89
N PHE A 266 -0.57 -3.25 -18.89
CA PHE A 266 -0.19 -2.66 -17.62
C PHE A 266 -0.97 -3.29 -16.47
N GLU A 267 -0.28 -3.52 -15.35
CA GLU A 267 -0.87 -3.75 -14.05
C GLU A 267 -0.03 -3.06 -12.99
N LEU A 268 -0.65 -2.19 -12.21
CA LEU A 268 -0.14 -1.68 -10.94
C LEU A 268 -0.84 -2.43 -9.81
N ARG A 269 -0.07 -2.99 -8.86
CA ARG A 269 -0.62 -3.68 -7.70
C ARG A 269 0.31 -3.55 -6.50
N ILE A 270 -0.23 -3.07 -5.38
CA ILE A 270 0.53 -2.87 -4.16
C ILE A 270 0.17 -3.95 -3.14
N ASP A 271 0.83 -5.12 -3.23
CA ASP A 271 0.66 -6.24 -2.28
C ASP A 271 1.62 -6.16 -1.09
N GLY A 272 2.68 -5.41 -1.22
CA GLY A 272 3.69 -5.22 -0.20
C GLY A 272 4.92 -4.49 -0.72
N PHE A 273 5.69 -3.89 0.18
CA PHE A 273 6.91 -3.16 -0.15
C PHE A 273 7.90 -3.14 1.02
N ALA A 274 9.18 -2.98 0.72
CA ALA A 274 10.20 -2.67 1.71
C ALA A 274 10.22 -1.16 2.02
N PHE A 275 10.72 -0.76 3.20
CA PHE A 275 10.69 0.65 3.62
C PHE A 275 11.53 1.58 2.75
N ASP A 276 12.59 1.09 2.13
CA ASP A 276 13.39 1.84 1.15
C ASP A 276 12.64 2.04 -0.19
N GLN A 277 11.63 1.21 -0.47
CA GLN A 277 10.77 1.31 -1.65
C GLN A 277 9.59 2.27 -1.48
N THR A 278 9.24 2.66 -0.26
CA THR A 278 8.02 3.42 0.03
C THR A 278 7.96 4.78 -0.71
N ARG A 279 9.12 5.38 -1.03
CA ARG A 279 9.21 6.66 -1.76
C ARG A 279 8.87 6.56 -3.25
N TYR A 280 8.82 5.34 -3.81
CA TYR A 280 8.39 5.15 -5.19
C TYR A 280 6.91 5.51 -5.42
N CYS A 281 6.14 5.77 -4.35
CA CYS A 281 4.83 6.43 -4.48
C CYS A 281 4.88 7.69 -5.34
N ASN A 282 5.99 8.47 -5.29
CA ASN A 282 6.18 9.67 -6.10
C ASN A 282 6.38 9.37 -7.61
N ALA A 283 6.82 8.16 -7.96
CA ALA A 283 6.93 7.73 -9.36
C ALA A 283 5.61 7.17 -9.88
N VAL A 284 4.85 6.48 -9.04
CA VAL A 284 3.52 5.95 -9.35
C VAL A 284 2.51 7.09 -9.53
N THR A 285 2.55 8.07 -8.64
CA THR A 285 1.59 9.19 -8.63
C THR A 285 1.98 10.31 -9.60
N HIS A 286 0.98 10.98 -10.18
CA HIS A 286 1.19 12.28 -10.83
C HIS A 286 1.09 13.39 -9.78
N TYR A 287 2.18 13.59 -9.05
CA TYR A 287 2.23 14.43 -7.84
C TYR A 287 1.61 15.84 -7.99
N PRO A 288 1.90 16.64 -9.05
CA PRO A 288 1.30 17.97 -9.17
C PRO A 288 -0.24 17.96 -9.23
N MET A 289 -0.82 16.96 -9.89
CA MET A 289 -2.27 16.82 -9.99
C MET A 289 -2.88 16.31 -8.69
N GLN A 290 -2.22 15.36 -8.03
CA GLN A 290 -2.66 14.85 -6.73
C GLN A 290 -2.71 15.93 -5.66
N VAL A 291 -1.70 16.79 -5.59
CA VAL A 291 -1.67 17.93 -4.65
C VAL A 291 -2.83 18.90 -4.93
N ALA A 292 -3.16 19.13 -6.19
CA ALA A 292 -4.23 20.04 -6.58
C ALA A 292 -5.63 19.47 -6.31
N SER A 293 -5.86 18.18 -6.57
CA SER A 293 -7.16 17.53 -6.44
C SER A 293 -7.43 16.93 -5.06
N ARG A 294 -6.37 16.53 -4.35
CA ARG A 294 -6.39 15.75 -3.10
C ARG A 294 -6.93 14.33 -3.25
N ASN A 295 -7.11 13.86 -4.48
CA ASN A 295 -7.43 12.48 -4.81
C ASN A 295 -6.16 11.71 -5.18
N GLU A 296 -6.22 10.39 -5.22
CA GLU A 296 -5.15 9.63 -5.86
C GLU A 296 -5.15 9.88 -7.38
N VAL A 297 -3.97 10.21 -7.91
CA VAL A 297 -3.76 10.48 -9.34
C VAL A 297 -2.60 9.63 -9.82
N ILE A 298 -2.93 8.53 -10.48
CA ILE A 298 -2.00 7.44 -10.79
C ILE A 298 -1.64 7.48 -12.27
N ARG A 299 -0.35 7.36 -12.57
CA ARG A 299 0.15 7.16 -13.95
C ARG A 299 -0.02 5.71 -14.35
N LEU A 300 -0.64 5.47 -15.51
CA LEU A 300 -0.71 4.14 -16.12
C LEU A 300 0.52 3.92 -17.02
N THR A 301 1.68 4.18 -16.45
CA THR A 301 3.00 3.94 -17.03
C THR A 301 4.05 3.88 -15.93
N ARG A 302 5.14 3.18 -16.15
CA ARG A 302 6.28 3.19 -15.24
C ARG A 302 7.28 4.27 -15.66
N LEU A 303 7.65 5.15 -14.75
CA LEU A 303 8.72 6.12 -15.00
C LEU A 303 10.09 5.45 -14.92
N ASP A 304 11.05 5.97 -15.69
CA ASP A 304 12.44 5.54 -15.62
C ASP A 304 12.99 5.67 -14.19
N GLY A 305 13.72 4.65 -13.75
CA GLY A 305 14.25 4.57 -12.38
C GLY A 305 13.27 4.11 -11.32
N CYS A 306 11.99 3.85 -11.64
CA CYS A 306 11.06 3.16 -10.76
C CYS A 306 11.32 1.64 -10.77
N ILE A 307 11.11 1.00 -9.63
CA ILE A 307 11.26 -0.46 -9.49
C ILE A 307 10.12 -1.21 -10.20
N ASP A 308 10.37 -2.46 -10.55
CA ASP A 308 9.40 -3.33 -11.22
C ASP A 308 8.40 -4.01 -10.26
N ASP A 309 8.72 -4.06 -8.97
CA ASP A 309 7.97 -4.80 -7.94
C ASP A 309 6.45 -4.47 -7.89
N PHE A 310 6.08 -3.25 -8.29
CA PHE A 310 4.68 -2.80 -8.30
C PHE A 310 3.94 -3.10 -9.60
N TYR A 311 4.65 -3.58 -10.63
CA TYR A 311 4.13 -3.75 -11.98
C TYR A 311 4.18 -5.20 -12.45
N PRO A 312 3.24 -6.08 -11.99
CA PRO A 312 3.16 -7.47 -12.45
C PRO A 312 3.05 -7.62 -13.96
N VAL A 313 2.44 -6.64 -14.63
CA VAL A 313 2.38 -6.55 -16.10
C VAL A 313 2.87 -5.17 -16.54
N LEU A 314 3.87 -5.15 -17.42
CA LEU A 314 4.36 -3.92 -18.01
C LEU A 314 4.93 -4.19 -19.41
N LYS A 315 4.14 -3.94 -20.45
CA LYS A 315 4.57 -4.04 -21.85
C LYS A 315 4.86 -2.65 -22.41
N ASN A 316 6.01 -2.46 -23.03
CA ASN A 316 6.40 -1.19 -23.64
C ASN A 316 6.21 0.03 -22.70
N GLN A 317 6.53 -0.10 -21.40
CA GLN A 317 6.27 0.93 -20.37
C GLN A 317 4.78 1.35 -20.30
N ALA A 318 3.85 0.51 -20.75
CA ALA A 318 2.43 0.83 -20.97
C ALA A 318 2.19 2.03 -21.90
N LEU A 319 3.14 2.32 -22.78
CA LEU A 319 2.95 3.34 -23.81
C LEU A 319 2.13 2.77 -24.96
N LEU A 320 0.95 3.33 -25.15
CA LEU A 320 0.12 3.10 -26.33
C LEU A 320 0.79 3.70 -27.56
N THR A 321 0.84 2.97 -28.65
CA THR A 321 1.45 3.41 -29.90
C THR A 321 0.44 3.27 -31.04
N PRO A 322 -0.61 4.10 -31.07
CA PRO A 322 -1.64 3.99 -32.10
C PRO A 322 -1.05 4.23 -33.49
N SER A 323 -1.42 3.38 -34.45
CA SER A 323 -1.06 3.56 -35.84
C SER A 323 -2.04 4.50 -36.53
N GLU A 324 -1.53 5.30 -37.47
CA GLU A 324 -2.38 6.22 -38.23
C GLU A 324 -3.52 5.48 -38.98
N GLY A 325 -4.75 5.96 -38.82
CA GLY A 325 -5.92 5.36 -39.43
C GLY A 325 -6.42 4.07 -38.78
N GLN A 326 -5.81 3.62 -37.69
CA GLN A 326 -6.28 2.46 -36.93
C GLN A 326 -6.90 2.90 -35.59
N SER A 327 -7.86 2.13 -35.13
CA SER A 327 -8.47 2.27 -33.79
C SER A 327 -8.02 1.12 -32.91
N GLN A 328 -7.70 1.41 -31.67
CA GLN A 328 -7.34 0.42 -30.64
C GLN A 328 -8.35 0.50 -29.50
N GLN A 329 -8.84 -0.63 -29.04
CA GLN A 329 -9.76 -0.68 -27.91
C GLN A 329 -8.95 -0.67 -26.61
N ILE A 330 -9.22 0.31 -25.74
CA ILE A 330 -8.58 0.41 -24.44
C ILE A 330 -9.62 0.14 -23.35
N ARG A 331 -9.27 -0.74 -22.41
CA ARG A 331 -10.05 -1.02 -21.21
C ARG A 331 -9.16 -0.81 -19.99
N ILE A 332 -9.63 0.02 -19.06
CA ILE A 332 -8.97 0.30 -17.77
C ILE A 332 -9.88 -0.24 -16.67
N GLU A 333 -9.31 -1.02 -15.77
CA GLU A 333 -9.98 -1.56 -14.59
C GLU A 333 -9.27 -1.07 -13.34
N ALA A 334 -10.05 -0.62 -12.36
CA ALA A 334 -9.56 -0.20 -11.06
C ALA A 334 -10.30 -0.99 -9.98
N GLU A 335 -9.53 -1.56 -9.06
CA GLU A 335 -10.05 -2.41 -7.99
C GLU A 335 -9.58 -1.87 -6.63
N ASP A 336 -10.45 -1.97 -5.64
CA ASP A 336 -10.09 -1.75 -4.23
C ASP A 336 -9.48 -3.02 -3.60
N ASP A 337 -9.07 -2.93 -2.34
CA ASP A 337 -8.50 -4.05 -1.59
C ASP A 337 -9.53 -5.09 -1.11
N SER A 338 -10.82 -4.84 -1.34
CA SER A 338 -11.95 -5.75 -1.04
C SER A 338 -12.41 -6.53 -2.28
N GLY A 339 -11.91 -6.16 -3.48
CA GLY A 339 -12.18 -6.83 -4.75
C GLY A 339 -13.39 -6.28 -5.50
N ASN A 340 -13.81 -5.05 -5.20
CA ASN A 340 -14.87 -4.35 -5.94
C ASN A 340 -14.32 -3.63 -7.16
#